data_48ea88b3252382b14c1094fd75ce4ffa
#
_entry.id   48ea88b3252382b14c1094fd75ce4ffa
#
_cell.length_a   1.000
_cell.length_b   1.000
_cell.length_c   1.000
_cell.angle_alpha   90.00
_cell.angle_beta   90.00
_cell.angle_gamma   90.00
#
_symmetry.space_group_name_H-M   'P 1'
#
loop_
_entity.id
_entity.type
_entity.pdbx_description
1 polymer ?
#
loop_
_entity_poly.entity_id
_entity_poly.type
_entity_poly.pdbx_seq_one_letter_code
_entity_poly.pdbx_strand_id
1 'polypeptide(L)'
;MKKFLAITLVLISNYALADVSIVVNKLKPFFPEIQAENISPSQLDGYYEVILTDPFIDVIYISTDGKYVIQGAVTDLELMTNISSNRISEIKLDILESISDNDKIIFRAKEEKYVINVFTDVDCPYCAKLHANMKQMNDLGITVKYLASPLEQLHPNAQSAMEKIWCAEDKAIAIHNYKSKRQLPDSPECINPVAEQLAISKQSFGLIIMYSNSLIFSTPNFFHSALGVWMELL
;
A
#
# COMPACT_ATOMS: atom_id res chain seq x y z
N MET A 1 36.01 17.07 32.16
CA MET A 1 35.55 17.32 30.81
C MET A 1 34.43 16.39 30.31
N LYS A 2 34.03 15.28 31.00
CA LYS A 2 32.98 14.33 30.54
C LYS A 2 31.54 14.70 30.93
N LYS A 3 31.31 15.68 31.81
CA LYS A 3 29.93 16.05 32.26
C LYS A 3 29.24 17.13 31.41
N PHE A 4 29.97 17.89 30.59
CA PHE A 4 29.38 18.94 29.75
C PHE A 4 28.76 18.41 28.44
N LEU A 5 29.21 17.23 27.96
CA LEU A 5 28.71 16.68 26.69
C LEU A 5 27.29 16.08 26.81
N ALA A 6 26.93 15.57 28.01
CA ALA A 6 25.60 14.95 28.23
C ALA A 6 24.44 15.98 28.30
N ILE A 7 24.74 17.21 28.78
CA ILE A 7 23.73 18.27 28.91
C ILE A 7 23.36 18.87 27.54
N THR A 8 24.31 18.94 26.62
CA THR A 8 24.08 19.47 25.28
C THR A 8 23.18 18.56 24.42
N LEU A 9 23.29 17.24 24.56
CA LEU A 9 22.49 16.27 23.80
C LEU A 9 21.02 16.28 24.22
N VAL A 10 20.73 16.46 25.53
CA VAL A 10 19.38 16.52 26.07
C VAL A 10 18.65 17.81 25.67
N LEU A 11 19.37 18.92 25.50
CA LEU A 11 18.77 20.18 25.07
C LEU A 11 18.36 20.17 23.59
N ILE A 12 19.14 19.54 22.72
CA ILE A 12 18.82 19.47 21.28
C ILE A 12 17.54 18.66 21.03
N SER A 13 17.35 17.53 21.76
CA SER A 13 16.15 16.71 21.62
C SER A 13 14.86 17.42 22.08
N ASN A 14 14.94 18.31 23.06
CA ASN A 14 13.78 19.07 23.53
C ASN A 14 13.33 20.19 22.58
N TYR A 15 14.24 20.79 21.82
CA TYR A 15 13.88 21.82 20.82
C TYR A 15 13.13 21.19 19.63
N ALA A 16 13.56 20.06 19.13
CA ALA A 16 12.89 19.35 18.02
C ALA A 16 11.46 18.95 18.37
N LEU A 17 11.22 18.50 19.61
CA LEU A 17 9.87 18.12 20.07
C LEU A 17 8.93 19.34 20.26
N ALA A 18 9.48 20.48 20.67
CA ALA A 18 8.70 21.71 20.82
C ALA A 18 8.21 22.26 19.47
N ASP A 19 9.05 22.21 18.44
CA ASP A 19 8.69 22.64 17.08
C ASP A 19 7.59 21.78 16.46
N VAL A 20 7.67 20.46 16.59
CA VAL A 20 6.65 19.51 16.08
C VAL A 20 5.30 19.74 16.78
N SER A 21 5.29 20.02 18.08
CA SER A 21 4.03 20.27 18.82
C SER A 21 3.31 21.53 18.33
N ILE A 22 4.03 22.55 17.92
CA ILE A 22 3.46 23.78 17.31
C ILE A 22 2.78 23.41 15.99
N VAL A 23 3.45 22.62 15.16
CA VAL A 23 2.93 22.17 13.86
C VAL A 23 1.67 21.33 14.03
N VAL A 24 1.67 20.36 14.96
CA VAL A 24 0.47 19.56 15.28
C VAL A 24 -0.71 20.47 15.63
N ASN A 25 -0.51 21.44 16.52
CA ASN A 25 -1.59 22.35 16.95
C ASN A 25 -2.12 23.22 15.80
N LYS A 26 -1.28 23.58 14.83
CA LYS A 26 -1.67 24.32 13.63
C LYS A 26 -2.47 23.47 12.64
N LEU A 27 -2.15 22.17 12.52
CA LEU A 27 -2.80 21.27 11.59
C LEU A 27 -4.11 20.68 12.12
N LYS A 28 -4.28 20.50 13.43
CA LYS A 28 -5.48 19.91 14.05
C LYS A 28 -6.83 20.48 13.60
N PRO A 29 -7.01 21.79 13.35
CA PRO A 29 -8.27 22.33 12.84
C PRO A 29 -8.66 21.82 11.45
N PHE A 30 -7.69 21.37 10.65
CA PHE A 30 -7.86 20.88 9.28
C PHE A 30 -7.78 19.35 9.21
N PHE A 31 -6.96 18.75 10.07
CA PHE A 31 -6.70 17.32 10.16
C PHE A 31 -6.81 16.90 11.65
N PRO A 32 -8.02 16.61 12.14
CA PRO A 32 -8.25 16.34 13.58
C PRO A 32 -7.43 15.19 14.15
N GLU A 33 -7.18 14.15 13.32
CA GLU A 33 -6.49 12.92 13.72
C GLU A 33 -4.95 13.07 13.73
N ILE A 34 -4.42 14.25 13.31
CA ILE A 34 -2.97 14.45 13.20
C ILE A 34 -2.28 14.39 14.57
N GLN A 35 -1.19 13.66 14.64
CA GLN A 35 -0.37 13.49 15.84
C GLN A 35 1.11 13.73 15.50
N ALA A 36 1.96 13.77 16.52
CA ALA A 36 3.39 14.07 16.33
C ALA A 36 4.11 13.00 15.51
N GLU A 37 3.69 11.74 15.60
CA GLU A 37 4.24 10.61 14.84
C GLU A 37 3.98 10.71 13.32
N ASN A 38 2.99 11.49 12.90
CA ASN A 38 2.72 11.75 11.48
C ASN A 38 3.68 12.78 10.87
N ILE A 39 4.51 13.44 11.68
CA ILE A 39 5.35 14.55 11.28
C ILE A 39 6.82 14.17 11.39
N SER A 40 7.55 14.31 10.32
CA SER A 40 8.98 14.03 10.25
C SER A 40 9.76 15.10 9.47
N PRO A 41 11.08 15.18 9.64
CA PRO A 41 11.90 16.04 8.79
C PRO A 41 11.70 15.70 7.31
N SER A 42 11.58 16.73 6.47
CA SER A 42 11.40 16.59 5.03
C SER A 42 12.73 16.69 4.28
N GLN A 43 12.76 16.19 3.04
CA GLN A 43 13.83 16.48 2.09
C GLN A 43 13.83 17.95 1.60
N LEU A 44 12.72 18.66 1.83
CA LEU A 44 12.61 20.09 1.52
C LEU A 44 13.14 20.91 2.69
N ASP A 45 14.19 21.68 2.46
CA ASP A 45 14.76 22.57 3.46
C ASP A 45 13.71 23.53 4.02
N GLY A 46 13.61 23.60 5.35
CA GLY A 46 12.65 24.47 6.03
C GLY A 46 11.22 23.94 6.11
N TYR A 47 10.98 22.66 5.72
CA TYR A 47 9.68 22.01 5.83
C TYR A 47 9.75 20.72 6.62
N TYR A 48 8.63 20.36 7.25
CA TYR A 48 8.33 19.03 7.73
C TYR A 48 7.49 18.29 6.70
N GLU A 49 7.69 16.97 6.60
CA GLU A 49 6.79 16.03 5.93
C GLU A 49 5.70 15.63 6.89
N VAL A 50 4.46 15.59 6.42
CA VAL A 50 3.29 15.16 7.20
C VAL A 50 2.56 14.08 6.43
N ILE A 51 2.43 12.91 7.04
CA ILE A 51 1.69 11.77 6.48
C ILE A 51 0.25 11.87 6.93
N LEU A 52 -0.66 12.00 5.98
CA LEU A 52 -2.11 11.91 6.19
C LEU A 52 -2.55 10.47 5.91
N THR A 53 -3.50 9.96 6.69
CA THR A 53 -4.03 8.61 6.54
C THR A 53 -5.55 8.56 6.35
N ASP A 54 -6.25 9.67 6.53
CA ASP A 54 -7.69 9.79 6.38
C ASP A 54 -8.03 10.95 5.44
N PRO A 55 -8.92 10.79 4.45
CA PRO A 55 -9.56 9.54 4.03
C PRO A 55 -8.64 8.61 3.21
N PHE A 56 -7.50 9.11 2.72
CA PHE A 56 -6.52 8.38 1.93
C PHE A 56 -5.11 8.73 2.37
N ILE A 57 -4.16 7.84 2.09
CA ILE A 57 -2.75 8.13 2.31
C ILE A 57 -2.31 9.23 1.35
N ASP A 58 -1.87 10.35 1.92
CA ASP A 58 -1.29 11.49 1.21
C ASP A 58 -0.09 12.03 2.00
N VAL A 59 0.76 12.77 1.31
CA VAL A 59 1.93 13.43 1.90
C VAL A 59 1.82 14.91 1.61
N ILE A 60 1.79 15.71 2.68
CA ILE A 60 1.85 17.16 2.59
C ILE A 60 3.12 17.67 3.27
N TYR A 61 3.50 18.90 2.97
CA TYR A 61 4.66 19.55 3.59
C TYR A 61 4.22 20.83 4.28
N ILE A 62 4.71 21.05 5.50
CA ILE A 62 4.43 22.26 6.27
C ILE A 62 5.74 22.96 6.62
N SER A 63 5.79 24.29 6.44
CA SER A 63 6.95 25.07 6.87
C SER A 63 7.20 24.92 8.37
N THR A 64 8.46 24.95 8.79
CA THR A 64 8.84 24.74 10.20
C THR A 64 8.23 25.77 11.15
N ASP A 65 7.85 26.96 10.64
CA ASP A 65 7.11 27.99 11.40
C ASP A 65 5.58 27.78 11.39
N GLY A 66 5.09 26.74 10.71
CA GLY A 66 3.69 26.38 10.64
C GLY A 66 2.80 27.34 9.85
N LYS A 67 3.37 28.17 8.96
CA LYS A 67 2.60 29.15 8.17
C LYS A 67 2.11 28.63 6.83
N TYR A 68 2.91 27.81 6.16
CA TYR A 68 2.66 27.42 4.78
C TYR A 68 2.52 25.90 4.69
N VAL A 69 1.53 25.47 3.96
CA VAL A 69 1.31 24.05 3.61
C VAL A 69 1.44 23.91 2.10
N ILE A 70 2.21 22.90 1.66
CA ILE A 70 2.27 22.47 0.27
C ILE A 70 1.50 21.15 0.21
N GLN A 71 0.43 21.11 -0.57
CA GLN A 71 -0.34 19.90 -0.86
C GLN A 71 -0.30 19.65 -2.36
N GLY A 72 0.18 18.46 -2.75
CA GLY A 72 0.34 18.07 -4.14
C GLY A 72 1.73 17.54 -4.46
N ALA A 73 1.99 17.40 -5.75
CA ALA A 73 3.24 16.82 -6.25
C ALA A 73 4.42 17.78 -6.08
N VAL A 74 5.45 17.35 -5.40
CA VAL A 74 6.74 18.03 -5.32
C VAL A 74 7.76 17.23 -6.12
N THR A 75 8.42 17.89 -7.07
CA THR A 75 9.37 17.26 -7.98
C THR A 75 10.76 17.84 -7.76
N ASP A 76 11.73 16.98 -7.54
CA ASP A 76 13.15 17.32 -7.59
C ASP A 76 13.55 17.45 -9.06
N LEU A 77 13.98 18.67 -9.45
CA LEU A 77 14.33 18.96 -10.85
C LEU A 77 15.76 18.50 -11.21
N GLU A 78 16.62 18.25 -10.22
CA GLU A 78 17.96 17.71 -10.46
C GLU A 78 17.89 16.21 -10.68
N LEU A 79 17.15 15.51 -9.84
CA LEU A 79 16.94 14.05 -9.94
C LEU A 79 15.81 13.67 -10.89
N MET A 80 15.01 14.65 -11.37
CA MET A 80 13.81 14.44 -12.19
C MET A 80 12.84 13.41 -11.56
N THR A 81 12.69 13.45 -10.23
CA THR A 81 11.86 12.52 -9.46
C THR A 81 10.76 13.24 -8.69
N ASN A 82 9.58 12.65 -8.63
CA ASN A 82 8.49 13.14 -7.80
C ASN A 82 8.64 12.59 -6.38
N ILE A 83 9.14 13.40 -5.46
CA ILE A 83 9.44 12.99 -4.08
C ILE A 83 8.16 12.66 -3.30
N SER A 84 7.06 13.39 -3.53
CA SER A 84 5.78 13.09 -2.88
C SER A 84 5.24 11.71 -3.28
N SER A 85 5.24 11.41 -4.60
CA SER A 85 4.78 10.10 -5.10
C SER A 85 5.67 8.95 -4.65
N ASN A 86 7.00 9.17 -4.63
CA ASN A 86 7.93 8.15 -4.12
C ASN A 86 7.65 7.86 -2.65
N ARG A 87 7.46 8.91 -1.85
CA ARG A 87 7.17 8.74 -0.42
C ARG A 87 5.85 8.02 -0.15
N ILE A 88 4.79 8.38 -0.87
CA ILE A 88 3.51 7.67 -0.81
C ILE A 88 3.69 6.20 -1.20
N SER A 89 4.52 5.91 -2.20
CA SER A 89 4.80 4.55 -2.65
C SER A 89 5.55 3.73 -1.59
N GLU A 90 6.53 4.32 -0.91
CA GLU A 90 7.23 3.69 0.21
C GLU A 90 6.27 3.33 1.35
N ILE A 91 5.43 4.29 1.80
CA ILE A 91 4.44 4.06 2.85
C ILE A 91 3.50 2.90 2.48
N LYS A 92 3.03 2.86 1.23
CA LYS A 92 2.16 1.80 0.73
C LYS A 92 2.87 0.44 0.71
N LEU A 93 4.15 0.41 0.35
CA LEU A 93 4.95 -0.82 0.39
C LEU A 93 5.13 -1.32 1.82
N ASP A 94 5.45 -0.45 2.76
CA ASP A 94 5.59 -0.80 4.17
C ASP A 94 4.29 -1.44 4.72
N ILE A 95 3.13 -0.87 4.35
CA ILE A 95 1.83 -1.44 4.72
C ILE A 95 1.65 -2.85 4.12
N LEU A 96 1.97 -3.05 2.84
CA LEU A 96 1.84 -4.36 2.20
C LEU A 96 2.79 -5.40 2.78
N GLU A 97 4.00 -4.99 3.17
CA GLU A 97 5.01 -5.84 3.79
C GLU A 97 4.65 -6.21 5.23
N SER A 98 3.94 -5.33 5.95
CA SER A 98 3.45 -5.63 7.30
C SER A 98 2.37 -6.74 7.34
N ILE A 99 1.65 -6.97 6.23
CA ILE A 99 0.64 -8.02 6.14
C ILE A 99 1.34 -9.38 6.02
N SER A 100 1.03 -10.30 6.93
CA SER A 100 1.58 -11.66 6.90
C SER A 100 1.29 -12.40 5.60
N ASP A 101 2.25 -13.18 5.10
CA ASP A 101 2.03 -14.06 3.95
C ASP A 101 0.96 -15.15 4.24
N ASN A 102 0.71 -15.48 5.51
CA ASN A 102 -0.36 -16.39 5.91
C ASN A 102 -1.76 -15.80 5.65
N ASP A 103 -1.87 -14.48 5.60
CA ASP A 103 -3.12 -13.76 5.36
C ASP A 103 -3.35 -13.49 3.87
N LYS A 104 -2.39 -13.83 3.02
CA LYS A 104 -2.45 -13.70 1.57
C LYS A 104 -2.74 -15.04 0.89
N ILE A 105 -3.26 -15.00 -0.33
CA ILE A 105 -3.31 -16.17 -1.21
C ILE A 105 -2.19 -16.04 -2.22
N ILE A 106 -1.22 -16.97 -2.19
CA ILE A 106 0.02 -16.83 -2.93
C ILE A 106 0.09 -17.85 -4.07
N PHE A 107 0.27 -17.34 -5.28
CA PHE A 107 0.60 -18.10 -6.48
C PHE A 107 2.08 -17.90 -6.80
N ARG A 108 2.91 -18.83 -6.32
CA ARG A 108 4.37 -18.69 -6.37
C ARG A 108 4.92 -19.16 -7.71
N ALA A 109 5.79 -18.34 -8.32
CA ALA A 109 6.59 -18.73 -9.46
C ALA A 109 7.69 -19.71 -9.03
N LYS A 110 8.06 -20.67 -9.92
CA LYS A 110 9.15 -21.62 -9.66
C LYS A 110 10.50 -20.92 -9.55
N GLU A 111 10.74 -19.96 -10.45
CA GLU A 111 11.91 -19.10 -10.46
C GLU A 111 11.45 -17.66 -10.25
N GLU A 112 11.28 -17.29 -8.97
CA GLU A 112 10.76 -15.99 -8.60
C GLU A 112 11.75 -14.87 -8.98
N LYS A 113 11.32 -13.99 -9.87
CA LYS A 113 12.05 -12.77 -10.28
C LYS A 113 11.36 -11.51 -9.76
N TYR A 114 10.03 -11.56 -9.70
CA TYR A 114 9.19 -10.43 -9.30
C TYR A 114 8.08 -10.91 -8.38
N VAL A 115 7.69 -10.06 -7.45
CA VAL A 115 6.53 -10.25 -6.58
C VAL A 115 5.56 -9.11 -6.80
N ILE A 116 4.29 -9.41 -7.05
CA ILE A 116 3.22 -8.43 -7.13
C ILE A 116 2.15 -8.71 -6.07
N ASN A 117 1.69 -7.67 -5.38
CA ASN A 117 0.54 -7.73 -4.50
C ASN A 117 -0.68 -7.22 -5.29
N VAL A 118 -1.78 -7.95 -5.23
CA VAL A 118 -3.00 -7.65 -5.98
C VAL A 118 -4.20 -7.68 -5.05
N PHE A 119 -4.81 -6.53 -4.82
CA PHE A 119 -6.12 -6.48 -4.20
C PHE A 119 -7.16 -7.01 -5.19
N THR A 120 -7.85 -8.08 -4.82
CA THR A 120 -8.75 -8.79 -5.74
C THR A 120 -10.15 -8.90 -5.18
N ASP A 121 -11.13 -8.86 -6.08
CA ASP A 121 -12.52 -9.25 -5.82
C ASP A 121 -12.83 -10.54 -6.60
N VAL A 122 -13.51 -11.47 -5.96
CA VAL A 122 -13.77 -12.79 -6.56
C VAL A 122 -14.82 -12.74 -7.67
N ASP A 123 -15.72 -11.75 -7.63
CA ASP A 123 -16.79 -11.57 -8.61
C ASP A 123 -16.44 -10.60 -9.73
N CYS A 124 -15.34 -9.85 -9.59
CA CYS A 124 -14.89 -8.89 -10.58
C CYS A 124 -14.39 -9.59 -11.86
N PRO A 125 -14.97 -9.26 -13.05
CA PRO A 125 -14.56 -9.89 -14.31
C PRO A 125 -13.10 -9.62 -14.69
N TYR A 126 -12.59 -8.43 -14.42
CA TYR A 126 -11.19 -8.09 -14.67
C TYR A 126 -10.22 -8.88 -13.77
N CYS A 127 -10.61 -9.07 -12.50
CA CYS A 127 -9.84 -9.92 -11.58
C CYS A 127 -9.87 -11.40 -12.04
N ALA A 128 -10.97 -11.87 -12.59
CA ALA A 128 -11.06 -13.22 -13.17
C ALA A 128 -10.17 -13.36 -14.41
N LYS A 129 -10.14 -12.34 -15.27
CA LYS A 129 -9.27 -12.30 -16.47
C LYS A 129 -7.78 -12.32 -16.09
N LEU A 130 -7.37 -11.52 -15.09
CA LEU A 130 -6.02 -11.58 -14.54
C LEU A 130 -5.70 -12.97 -14.02
N HIS A 131 -6.61 -13.57 -13.24
CA HIS A 131 -6.42 -14.91 -12.67
C HIS A 131 -6.29 -16.00 -13.74
N ALA A 132 -6.97 -15.88 -14.87
CA ALA A 132 -6.87 -16.82 -15.99
C ALA A 132 -5.43 -16.88 -16.56
N ASN A 133 -4.65 -15.81 -16.42
CA ASN A 133 -3.26 -15.73 -16.87
C ASN A 133 -2.24 -16.11 -15.78
N MET A 134 -2.68 -16.64 -14.64
CA MET A 134 -1.81 -16.94 -13.48
C MET A 134 -0.62 -17.83 -13.86
N LYS A 135 -0.88 -18.91 -14.61
CA LYS A 135 0.20 -19.80 -15.05
C LYS A 135 1.24 -19.08 -15.89
N GLN A 136 0.81 -18.23 -16.83
CA GLN A 136 1.72 -17.48 -17.69
C GLN A 136 2.57 -16.49 -16.89
N MET A 137 1.97 -15.80 -15.90
CA MET A 137 2.72 -14.93 -14.99
C MET A 137 3.76 -15.70 -14.20
N ASN A 138 3.39 -16.85 -13.63
CA ASN A 138 4.34 -17.67 -12.89
C ASN A 138 5.46 -18.23 -13.80
N ASP A 139 5.17 -18.59 -15.04
CA ASP A 139 6.18 -19.04 -16.01
C ASP A 139 7.19 -17.92 -16.36
N LEU A 140 6.78 -16.66 -16.28
CA LEU A 140 7.64 -15.48 -16.45
C LEU A 140 8.45 -15.12 -15.19
N GLY A 141 8.25 -15.83 -14.08
CA GLY A 141 8.91 -15.59 -12.81
C GLY A 141 8.17 -14.59 -11.91
N ILE A 142 6.89 -14.32 -12.16
CA ILE A 142 6.07 -13.40 -11.36
C ILE A 142 5.28 -14.19 -10.33
N THR A 143 5.59 -14.01 -9.05
CA THR A 143 4.77 -14.46 -7.94
C THR A 143 3.65 -13.46 -7.69
N VAL A 144 2.41 -13.95 -7.59
CA VAL A 144 1.23 -13.12 -7.32
C VAL A 144 0.73 -13.40 -5.90
N LYS A 145 0.62 -12.34 -5.10
CA LYS A 145 0.06 -12.37 -3.74
C LYS A 145 -1.29 -11.64 -3.75
N TYR A 146 -2.38 -12.37 -3.58
CA TYR A 146 -3.71 -11.80 -3.49
C TYR A 146 -4.03 -11.34 -2.07
N LEU A 147 -4.63 -10.14 -2.00
CA LEU A 147 -5.28 -9.57 -0.83
C LEU A 147 -6.76 -9.34 -1.15
N ALA A 148 -7.60 -9.41 -0.13
CA ALA A 148 -9.04 -9.27 -0.29
C ALA A 148 -9.44 -7.78 -0.47
N SER A 149 -10.27 -7.53 -1.48
CA SER A 149 -10.93 -6.22 -1.69
C SER A 149 -12.29 -6.41 -2.36
N PRO A 150 -13.27 -7.00 -1.65
CA PRO A 150 -14.61 -7.17 -2.19
C PRO A 150 -15.29 -5.83 -2.47
N LEU A 151 -15.85 -5.67 -3.67
CA LEU A 151 -16.56 -4.47 -4.13
C LEU A 151 -18.05 -4.60 -3.82
N GLU A 152 -18.43 -4.55 -2.55
CA GLU A 152 -19.79 -4.85 -2.06
C GLU A 152 -20.90 -4.08 -2.78
N GLN A 153 -20.64 -2.84 -3.22
CA GLN A 153 -21.60 -2.03 -3.96
C GLN A 153 -21.93 -2.60 -5.35
N LEU A 154 -20.99 -3.32 -5.96
CA LEU A 154 -21.13 -3.95 -7.28
C LEU A 154 -21.40 -5.45 -7.14
N HIS A 155 -20.81 -6.08 -6.14
CA HIS A 155 -20.82 -7.53 -5.90
C HIS A 155 -21.26 -7.82 -4.46
N PRO A 156 -22.56 -7.77 -4.12
CA PRO A 156 -23.05 -7.86 -2.73
C PRO A 156 -22.64 -9.13 -1.97
N ASN A 157 -22.35 -10.23 -2.69
CA ASN A 157 -21.99 -11.51 -2.09
C ASN A 157 -20.46 -11.75 -2.07
N ALA A 158 -19.66 -10.83 -2.62
CA ALA A 158 -18.22 -11.04 -2.78
C ALA A 158 -17.52 -11.18 -1.42
N GLN A 159 -17.88 -10.38 -0.41
CA GLN A 159 -17.26 -10.46 0.90
C GLN A 159 -17.47 -11.84 1.53
N SER A 160 -18.71 -12.32 1.63
CA SER A 160 -19.02 -13.62 2.24
C SER A 160 -18.37 -14.78 1.47
N ALA A 161 -18.29 -14.69 0.14
CA ALA A 161 -17.59 -15.67 -0.68
C ALA A 161 -16.07 -15.67 -0.40
N MET A 162 -15.48 -14.48 -0.26
CA MET A 162 -14.05 -14.35 0.05
C MET A 162 -13.72 -14.84 1.45
N GLU A 163 -14.55 -14.58 2.46
CA GLU A 163 -14.39 -15.11 3.81
C GLU A 163 -14.32 -16.64 3.80
N LYS A 164 -15.21 -17.32 3.07
CA LYS A 164 -15.16 -18.78 2.90
C LYS A 164 -13.88 -19.23 2.21
N ILE A 165 -13.44 -18.53 1.17
CA ILE A 165 -12.21 -18.84 0.45
C ILE A 165 -10.98 -18.70 1.36
N TRP A 166 -10.92 -17.63 2.16
CA TRP A 166 -9.81 -17.41 3.11
C TRP A 166 -9.79 -18.40 4.27
N CYS A 167 -10.95 -19.01 4.59
CA CYS A 167 -11.08 -20.07 5.60
C CYS A 167 -10.89 -21.50 5.02
N ALA A 168 -10.68 -21.65 3.72
CA ALA A 168 -10.43 -22.96 3.12
C ALA A 168 -9.04 -23.49 3.48
N GLU A 169 -8.91 -24.81 3.56
CA GLU A 169 -7.64 -25.51 3.81
C GLU A 169 -6.59 -25.15 2.74
N ASP A 170 -7.00 -25.20 1.46
CA ASP A 170 -6.20 -24.68 0.35
C ASP A 170 -6.88 -23.47 -0.29
N LYS A 171 -6.46 -22.29 0.16
CA LYS A 171 -6.98 -21.02 -0.31
C LYS A 171 -6.74 -20.79 -1.80
N ALA A 172 -5.60 -21.28 -2.34
CA ALA A 172 -5.25 -21.08 -3.74
C ALA A 172 -6.14 -21.92 -4.66
N ILE A 173 -6.43 -23.18 -4.29
CA ILE A 173 -7.39 -24.03 -4.99
C ILE A 173 -8.80 -23.45 -4.86
N ALA A 174 -9.20 -22.99 -3.68
CA ALA A 174 -10.52 -22.44 -3.42
C ALA A 174 -10.82 -21.21 -4.29
N ILE A 175 -9.92 -20.21 -4.33
CA ILE A 175 -10.10 -19.01 -5.16
C ILE A 175 -10.07 -19.35 -6.65
N HIS A 176 -9.22 -20.30 -7.07
CA HIS A 176 -9.17 -20.77 -8.46
C HIS A 176 -10.50 -21.40 -8.88
N ASN A 177 -11.05 -22.29 -8.08
CA ASN A 177 -12.34 -22.95 -8.36
C ASN A 177 -13.49 -21.92 -8.40
N TYR A 178 -13.48 -20.95 -7.50
CA TYR A 178 -14.52 -19.94 -7.52
C TYR A 178 -14.41 -19.02 -8.76
N LYS A 179 -13.23 -18.49 -9.06
CA LYS A 179 -13.06 -17.61 -10.23
C LYS A 179 -13.31 -18.32 -11.56
N SER A 180 -12.98 -19.62 -11.67
CA SER A 180 -13.11 -20.38 -12.92
C SER A 180 -14.46 -21.11 -13.08
N LYS A 181 -15.08 -21.56 -11.97
CA LYS A 181 -16.25 -22.45 -11.99
C LYS A 181 -17.40 -21.96 -11.10
N ARG A 182 -17.24 -20.84 -10.38
CA ARG A 182 -18.21 -20.34 -9.39
C ARG A 182 -18.49 -21.34 -8.26
N GLN A 183 -17.51 -22.20 -7.95
CA GLN A 183 -17.63 -23.22 -6.92
C GLN A 183 -17.05 -22.70 -5.61
N LEU A 184 -17.92 -22.42 -4.63
CA LEU A 184 -17.52 -22.06 -3.26
C LEU A 184 -16.96 -23.29 -2.53
N PRO A 185 -15.92 -23.10 -1.69
CA PRO A 185 -15.45 -24.17 -0.81
C PRO A 185 -16.48 -24.43 0.30
N ASP A 186 -16.54 -25.70 0.75
CA ASP A 186 -17.22 -26.07 1.99
C ASP A 186 -16.22 -25.90 3.15
N SER A 187 -16.03 -24.68 3.59
CA SER A 187 -15.11 -24.33 4.67
C SER A 187 -15.86 -23.88 5.91
N PRO A 188 -15.38 -24.22 7.11
CA PRO A 188 -15.94 -23.70 8.35
C PRO A 188 -15.72 -22.20 8.44
N GLU A 189 -16.49 -21.54 9.30
CA GLU A 189 -16.18 -20.14 9.68
C GLU A 189 -14.86 -20.09 10.45
N CYS A 190 -14.05 -19.06 10.18
CA CYS A 190 -12.78 -18.84 10.85
C CYS A 190 -12.52 -17.33 11.04
N ILE A 191 -11.53 -17.01 11.86
CA ILE A 191 -10.97 -15.66 11.88
C ILE A 191 -10.19 -15.48 10.58
N ASN A 192 -10.55 -14.47 9.80
CA ASN A 192 -9.95 -14.22 8.48
C ASN A 192 -9.66 -12.71 8.28
N PRO A 193 -8.73 -12.35 7.39
CA PRO A 193 -8.28 -10.97 7.21
C PRO A 193 -9.11 -10.17 6.20
N VAL A 194 -10.22 -10.68 5.67
CA VAL A 194 -10.95 -10.07 4.53
C VAL A 194 -11.40 -8.65 4.84
N ALA A 195 -12.03 -8.43 6.01
CA ALA A 195 -12.50 -7.10 6.39
C ALA A 195 -11.36 -6.10 6.62
N GLU A 196 -10.26 -6.54 7.24
CA GLU A 196 -9.07 -5.73 7.49
C GLU A 196 -8.38 -5.36 6.17
N GLN A 197 -8.19 -6.32 5.27
CA GLN A 197 -7.59 -6.08 3.96
C GLN A 197 -8.45 -5.17 3.08
N LEU A 198 -9.78 -5.27 3.18
CA LEU A 198 -10.70 -4.33 2.51
C LEU A 198 -10.51 -2.90 3.04
N ALA A 199 -10.38 -2.73 4.36
CA ALA A 199 -10.13 -1.42 4.96
C ALA A 199 -8.81 -0.82 4.46
N ILE A 200 -7.73 -1.62 4.45
CA ILE A 200 -6.42 -1.24 3.91
C ILE A 200 -6.54 -0.87 2.42
N SER A 201 -7.26 -1.66 1.63
CA SER A 201 -7.47 -1.37 0.21
C SER A 201 -8.14 -0.02 -0.01
N LYS A 202 -9.22 0.26 0.72
CA LYS A 202 -9.97 1.52 0.61
C LYS A 202 -9.11 2.72 0.99
N GLN A 203 -8.40 2.65 2.11
CA GLN A 203 -7.61 3.74 2.66
C GLN A 203 -6.33 4.01 1.86
N SER A 204 -5.63 2.94 1.44
CA SER A 204 -4.27 3.07 0.92
C SER A 204 -4.18 3.05 -0.61
N PHE A 205 -5.10 2.37 -1.28
CA PHE A 205 -4.89 2.01 -2.69
C PHE A 205 -6.04 2.42 -3.62
N GLY A 206 -7.21 2.82 -3.10
CA GLY A 206 -8.41 2.89 -3.94
C GLY A 206 -8.83 1.49 -4.40
N LEU A 207 -9.77 1.40 -5.34
CA LEU A 207 -10.54 0.17 -5.54
C LEU A 207 -9.85 -0.99 -6.28
N ILE A 208 -8.73 -0.82 -6.99
CA ILE A 208 -8.00 -1.95 -7.64
C ILE A 208 -6.57 -1.52 -7.92
N ILE A 209 -5.58 -2.17 -7.32
CA ILE A 209 -4.18 -1.89 -7.66
C ILE A 209 -3.32 -3.14 -7.59
N MET A 210 -2.51 -3.31 -8.63
CA MET A 210 -1.32 -4.13 -8.60
C MET A 210 -0.16 -3.29 -8.07
N TYR A 211 0.50 -3.79 -7.05
CA TYR A 211 1.69 -3.16 -6.49
C TYR A 211 2.86 -4.13 -6.52
N SER A 212 4.01 -3.67 -7.01
CA SER A 212 5.23 -4.47 -7.07
C SER A 212 6.26 -3.96 -6.06
N ASN A 213 6.89 -4.88 -5.34
CA ASN A 213 7.97 -4.59 -4.40
C ASN A 213 9.31 -4.26 -5.09
N SER A 214 9.39 -4.31 -6.42
CA SER A 214 10.65 -3.99 -7.09
C SER A 214 10.71 -2.50 -7.42
N LEU A 215 11.71 -1.82 -6.88
CA LEU A 215 12.12 -0.43 -7.18
C LEU A 215 12.41 -0.16 -8.67
N ILE A 216 12.26 -1.16 -9.54
CA ILE A 216 12.53 -1.11 -10.98
C ILE A 216 11.42 -0.38 -11.76
N PHE A 217 10.26 -0.12 -11.15
CA PHE A 217 9.15 0.59 -11.82
C PHE A 217 9.32 2.11 -11.94
N SER A 218 10.41 2.67 -11.46
CA SER A 218 10.75 4.08 -11.69
C SER A 218 11.33 4.37 -13.07
N THR A 219 11.56 3.37 -13.92
CA THR A 219 12.00 3.60 -15.31
C THR A 219 10.81 3.49 -16.27
N PRO A 220 10.50 4.54 -17.06
CA PRO A 220 9.40 4.55 -18.04
C PRO A 220 9.46 3.38 -19.04
N ASN A 221 10.64 2.84 -19.30
CA ASN A 221 10.87 1.78 -20.28
C ASN A 221 10.45 0.38 -19.80
N PHE A 222 10.46 0.12 -18.49
CA PHE A 222 10.02 -1.19 -17.98
C PHE A 222 8.49 -1.28 -17.96
N PHE A 223 7.83 -0.19 -17.64
CA PHE A 223 6.37 -0.10 -17.69
C PHE A 223 5.84 -0.34 -19.11
N HIS A 224 6.54 0.17 -20.13
CA HIS A 224 6.16 -0.03 -21.53
C HIS A 224 6.39 -1.47 -22.00
N SER A 225 7.45 -2.15 -21.57
CA SER A 225 7.71 -3.53 -21.98
C SER A 225 6.88 -4.55 -21.20
N ALA A 226 6.65 -4.33 -19.92
CA ALA A 226 5.81 -5.22 -19.11
C ALA A 226 4.30 -4.94 -19.32
N LEU A 227 3.87 -3.66 -19.45
CA LEU A 227 2.51 -3.28 -19.82
C LEU A 227 2.18 -3.50 -21.29
N GLY A 228 3.16 -3.48 -22.22
CA GLY A 228 2.94 -3.87 -23.61
C GLY A 228 2.43 -5.29 -23.70
N VAL A 229 3.08 -6.22 -22.99
CA VAL A 229 2.60 -7.61 -22.83
C VAL A 229 1.26 -7.67 -22.07
N TRP A 230 1.00 -6.74 -21.13
CA TRP A 230 -0.22 -6.68 -20.32
C TRP A 230 -1.40 -6.05 -21.07
N MET A 231 -1.19 -5.03 -21.87
CA MET A 231 -2.27 -4.41 -22.68
C MET A 231 -2.73 -5.31 -23.83
N GLU A 232 -1.89 -6.24 -24.30
CA GLU A 232 -2.31 -7.28 -25.24
C GLU A 232 -3.07 -8.44 -24.54
N LEU A 233 -2.95 -8.56 -23.22
CA LEU A 233 -3.63 -9.58 -22.40
C LEU A 233 -4.93 -9.07 -21.75
N LEU A 234 -5.20 -7.75 -21.75
CA LEU A 234 -6.45 -7.14 -21.29
C LEU A 234 -7.35 -6.71 -22.46
#